data_8868d9f2d505323591e8cc8661da1ce9
#
_entry.id   8868d9f2d505323591e8cc8661da1ce9
#
_cell.length_a   1.000
_cell.length_b   1.000
_cell.length_c   1.000
_cell.angle_alpha   90.00
_cell.angle_beta   90.00
_cell.angle_gamma   90.00
#
_symmetry.space_group_name_H-M   'P 1'
#
loop_
_entity.id
_entity.type
_entity.pdbx_description
1 polymer ?
#
loop_
_entity_poly.entity_id
_entity_poly.type
_entity_poly.pdbx_seq_one_letter_code
_entity_poly.pdbx_strand_id
1 'polypeptide(L)'
;MITDEITLRLTQCFGHKPTDEQASAIRLFADFLVNRNPHSLMLMRGSAGTGKSSLAGVFVRALGLLGQKTVLMAPTGRAAKVFSLNSGGHAAFTIHRKIYRLRAFAGVGGEYNLNDNLHADTLFMVDEASMVANGSGAEAAFGSGRLLDDLVRYVYAGRNCRLVLIGDQAQLPPVGEEQSPALDTQFMQGYGMEVFACDLNEVVRQQSASGILFNATCLRQLMGRDEDTLLPRIRLEGFADLQIVPGDELIETLNTSYAEVGMDETIVVTRSNKRANVFNQGIRNTVLGREELLTTGDLLMVVKNNYHWTEKERSTIGFLANGDRARVMRVRNEQTAHGLRFADVWLQLTDYENEELQVTVVLDSLLSEAPALTAQQNEALYNNVLNDYADVPLKADRMKMVKNDAFFNALQVKFAYAVTCHKAQGGQWEHVFLDQGYVPEDSSRSDYLHWLYTAFTRAKSKLFLVNWPKNQVE
;
A
#
# COMPACT_ATOMS: atom_id res chain seq x y z
N MET A 1 31.10 10.13 21.50
CA MET A 1 30.84 11.56 21.81
C MET A 1 29.61 12.10 21.08
N ILE A 2 29.63 12.49 19.80
CA ILE A 2 28.40 13.00 19.12
C ILE A 2 27.38 11.87 18.93
N THR A 3 27.82 10.71 18.47
CA THR A 3 26.96 9.50 18.33
C THR A 3 26.31 9.11 19.64
N ASP A 4 27.04 9.15 20.77
CA ASP A 4 26.51 8.75 22.09
C ASP A 4 25.43 9.75 22.56
N GLU A 5 25.61 11.04 22.30
CA GLU A 5 24.59 12.05 22.59
C GLU A 5 23.33 11.86 21.76
N ILE A 6 23.46 11.62 20.44
CA ILE A 6 22.33 11.33 19.55
C ILE A 6 21.63 10.05 20.01
N THR A 7 22.39 8.98 20.31
CA THR A 7 21.84 7.71 20.82
C THR A 7 21.04 7.92 22.10
N LEU A 8 21.55 8.72 23.03
CA LEU A 8 20.84 9.04 24.27
C LEU A 8 19.52 9.76 24.02
N ARG A 9 19.52 10.79 23.15
CA ARG A 9 18.30 11.53 22.79
C ARG A 9 17.27 10.65 22.08
N LEU A 10 17.70 9.80 21.15
CA LEU A 10 16.83 8.83 20.47
C LEU A 10 16.19 7.88 21.49
N THR A 11 16.99 7.34 22.44
CA THR A 11 16.51 6.44 23.48
C THR A 11 15.52 7.15 24.44
N GLN A 12 15.76 8.41 24.78
CA GLN A 12 14.83 9.20 25.58
C GLN A 12 13.49 9.42 24.85
N CYS A 13 13.50 9.66 23.54
CA CYS A 13 12.29 9.80 22.71
C CYS A 13 11.51 8.49 22.55
N PHE A 14 12.14 7.33 22.82
CA PHE A 14 11.50 6.02 22.73
C PHE A 14 10.44 5.80 23.82
N GLY A 15 10.67 6.37 25.02
CA GLY A 15 9.70 6.42 26.11
C GLY A 15 9.56 5.13 26.91
N HIS A 16 10.19 4.03 26.50
CA HIS A 16 10.28 2.76 27.22
C HIS A 16 11.64 2.09 26.96
N LYS A 17 11.94 1.00 27.66
CA LYS A 17 13.20 0.29 27.47
C LYS A 17 13.19 -0.42 26.11
N PRO A 18 14.11 -0.08 25.19
CA PRO A 18 14.22 -0.79 23.91
C PRO A 18 14.68 -2.24 24.12
N THR A 19 14.33 -3.13 23.19
CA THR A 19 14.95 -4.46 23.10
C THR A 19 16.41 -4.32 22.66
N ASP A 20 17.20 -5.40 22.75
CA ASP A 20 18.61 -5.35 22.38
C ASP A 20 18.79 -5.03 20.89
N GLU A 21 17.95 -5.58 20.02
CA GLU A 21 17.96 -5.28 18.60
C GLU A 21 17.52 -3.84 18.31
N GLN A 22 16.50 -3.32 19.02
CA GLN A 22 16.07 -1.94 18.91
C GLN A 22 17.15 -0.96 19.40
N ALA A 23 17.84 -1.28 20.50
CA ALA A 23 18.96 -0.47 21.00
C ALA A 23 20.11 -0.44 19.98
N SER A 24 20.42 -1.57 19.36
CA SER A 24 21.42 -1.67 18.28
C SER A 24 21.02 -0.85 17.06
N ALA A 25 19.74 -0.90 16.64
CA ALA A 25 19.22 -0.09 15.54
C ALA A 25 19.28 1.41 15.84
N ILE A 26 18.97 1.84 17.08
CA ILE A 26 19.10 3.23 17.53
C ILE A 26 20.56 3.69 17.41
N ARG A 27 21.51 2.88 17.85
CA ARG A 27 22.93 3.21 17.76
C ARG A 27 23.39 3.29 16.30
N LEU A 28 23.01 2.32 15.46
CA LEU A 28 23.33 2.32 14.04
C LEU A 28 22.76 3.54 13.34
N PHE A 29 21.54 3.95 13.68
CA PHE A 29 20.93 5.17 13.13
C PHE A 29 21.70 6.43 13.54
N ALA A 30 22.19 6.49 14.79
CA ALA A 30 23.06 7.59 15.24
C ALA A 30 24.39 7.61 14.47
N ASP A 31 25.02 6.45 14.24
CA ASP A 31 26.25 6.33 13.42
C ASP A 31 26.00 6.77 11.98
N PHE A 32 24.87 6.35 11.39
CA PHE A 32 24.43 6.78 10.05
C PHE A 32 24.23 8.31 9.97
N LEU A 33 23.65 8.95 10.99
CA LEU A 33 23.43 10.40 11.01
C LEU A 33 24.73 11.19 11.05
N VAL A 34 25.78 10.71 11.75
CA VAL A 34 27.08 11.37 11.84
C VAL A 34 28.04 11.01 10.70
N ASN A 35 27.68 10.02 9.88
CA ASN A 35 28.49 9.64 8.73
C ASN A 35 28.62 10.82 7.75
N ARG A 36 29.83 11.05 7.27
CA ARG A 36 30.14 12.15 6.33
C ARG A 36 30.02 11.75 4.88
N ASN A 37 29.85 10.46 4.59
CA ASN A 37 29.67 10.00 3.21
C ASN A 37 28.28 10.44 2.70
N PRO A 38 28.21 11.32 1.68
CA PRO A 38 26.92 11.76 1.14
C PRO A 38 26.17 10.64 0.42
N HIS A 39 26.87 9.58 0.01
CA HIS A 39 26.29 8.38 -0.62
C HIS A 39 26.09 7.26 0.41
N SER A 40 25.53 7.58 1.57
CA SER A 40 25.16 6.61 2.59
C SER A 40 23.63 6.42 2.65
N LEU A 41 23.21 5.20 2.89
CA LEU A 41 21.82 4.73 2.94
C LEU A 41 21.64 3.87 4.18
N MET A 42 20.46 3.92 4.82
CA MET A 42 20.12 2.99 5.89
C MET A 42 18.96 2.06 5.49
N LEU A 43 19.11 0.77 5.73
CA LEU A 43 18.06 -0.25 5.65
C LEU A 43 17.66 -0.67 7.07
N MET A 44 16.38 -0.48 7.42
CA MET A 44 15.80 -0.99 8.65
C MET A 44 14.77 -2.06 8.28
N ARG A 45 15.17 -3.31 8.41
CA ARG A 45 14.32 -4.47 8.11
C ARG A 45 13.79 -5.07 9.41
N GLY A 46 12.61 -5.68 9.33
CA GLY A 46 12.10 -6.39 10.50
C GLY A 46 10.76 -7.04 10.22
N SER A 47 10.40 -8.03 11.01
CA SER A 47 9.11 -8.71 10.91
C SER A 47 7.97 -7.93 11.56
N ALA A 48 6.74 -8.42 11.38
CA ALA A 48 5.57 -7.90 12.09
C ALA A 48 5.78 -8.01 13.62
N GLY A 49 5.36 -6.97 14.36
CA GLY A 49 5.46 -6.96 15.81
C GLY A 49 6.83 -6.64 16.41
N THR A 50 7.86 -6.36 15.60
CA THR A 50 9.21 -5.99 16.10
C THR A 50 9.35 -4.51 16.44
N GLY A 51 8.33 -3.70 16.17
CA GLY A 51 8.31 -2.27 16.51
C GLY A 51 8.98 -1.35 15.48
N LYS A 52 9.15 -1.77 14.22
CA LYS A 52 9.70 -0.93 13.12
C LYS A 52 9.05 0.46 13.05
N SER A 53 7.72 0.48 12.91
CA SER A 53 6.98 1.75 12.76
C SER A 53 7.06 2.62 14.01
N SER A 54 7.09 2.02 15.21
CA SER A 54 7.32 2.74 16.46
C SER A 54 8.71 3.37 16.49
N LEU A 55 9.73 2.61 16.09
CA LEU A 55 11.11 3.08 16.04
C LEU A 55 11.29 4.18 15.00
N ALA A 56 10.69 4.03 13.81
CA ALA A 56 10.67 5.07 12.78
C ALA A 56 10.02 6.36 13.29
N GLY A 57 8.89 6.27 14.00
CA GLY A 57 8.24 7.42 14.63
C GLY A 57 9.12 8.09 15.69
N VAL A 58 9.87 7.31 16.47
CA VAL A 58 10.88 7.85 17.42
C VAL A 58 11.96 8.62 16.68
N PHE A 59 12.50 8.06 15.59
CA PHE A 59 13.51 8.73 14.78
C PHE A 59 13.01 10.07 14.25
N VAL A 60 11.80 10.10 13.70
CA VAL A 60 11.20 11.34 13.19
C VAL A 60 11.05 12.41 14.27
N ARG A 61 10.52 12.06 15.44
CA ARG A 61 10.36 12.99 16.57
C ARG A 61 11.71 13.52 17.06
N ALA A 62 12.70 12.65 17.23
CA ALA A 62 14.03 13.04 17.67
C ALA A 62 14.74 13.93 16.66
N LEU A 63 14.61 13.64 15.36
CA LEU A 63 15.14 14.48 14.27
C LEU A 63 14.51 15.88 14.29
N GLY A 64 13.19 15.96 14.54
CA GLY A 64 12.50 17.24 14.72
C GLY A 64 13.10 18.06 15.85
N LEU A 65 13.40 17.44 17.01
CA LEU A 65 14.06 18.10 18.15
C LEU A 65 15.50 18.54 17.84
N LEU A 66 16.19 17.83 16.96
CA LEU A 66 17.52 18.16 16.49
C LEU A 66 17.54 19.21 15.34
N GLY A 67 16.35 19.67 14.89
CA GLY A 67 16.23 20.60 13.76
C GLY A 67 16.60 19.99 12.40
N GLN A 68 16.69 18.65 12.30
CA GLN A 68 16.98 17.93 11.07
C GLN A 68 15.72 17.88 10.19
N LYS A 69 15.82 18.34 8.96
CA LYS A 69 14.72 18.24 7.99
C LYS A 69 14.47 16.80 7.60
N THR A 70 13.20 16.39 7.61
CA THR A 70 12.75 15.05 7.21
C THR A 70 11.64 15.13 6.17
N VAL A 71 11.62 14.15 5.26
CA VAL A 71 10.52 13.91 4.32
C VAL A 71 10.10 12.46 4.48
N LEU A 72 8.83 12.25 4.85
CA LEU A 72 8.26 10.93 5.05
C LEU A 72 7.52 10.50 3.79
N MET A 73 7.75 9.25 3.38
CA MET A 73 7.14 8.68 2.18
C MET A 73 6.71 7.23 2.41
N ALA A 74 5.75 6.78 1.60
CA ALA A 74 5.36 5.38 1.52
C ALA A 74 4.87 5.05 0.10
N PRO A 75 4.79 3.76 -0.29
CA PRO A 75 4.32 3.36 -1.63
C PRO A 75 2.84 3.71 -1.88
N THR A 76 1.99 3.63 -0.85
CA THR A 76 0.55 3.85 -0.95
C THR A 76 0.06 4.98 -0.04
N GLY A 77 -1.12 5.57 -0.35
CA GLY A 77 -1.75 6.61 0.46
C GLY A 77 -2.03 6.15 1.89
N ARG A 78 -2.55 4.93 2.05
CA ARG A 78 -2.83 4.35 3.37
C ARG A 78 -1.54 4.15 4.20
N ALA A 79 -0.48 3.61 3.60
CA ALA A 79 0.80 3.47 4.28
C ALA A 79 1.38 4.84 4.68
N ALA A 80 1.27 5.85 3.82
CA ALA A 80 1.69 7.22 4.13
C ALA A 80 0.90 7.80 5.32
N LYS A 81 -0.43 7.59 5.37
CA LYS A 81 -1.27 8.01 6.50
C LYS A 81 -0.84 7.33 7.81
N VAL A 82 -0.65 6.00 7.78
CA VAL A 82 -0.20 5.23 8.96
C VAL A 82 1.18 5.73 9.41
N PHE A 83 2.09 5.97 8.48
CA PHE A 83 3.43 6.51 8.80
C PHE A 83 3.35 7.91 9.42
N SER A 84 2.50 8.79 8.89
CA SER A 84 2.22 10.12 9.47
C SER A 84 1.73 10.03 10.91
N LEU A 85 0.73 9.20 11.18
CA LEU A 85 0.16 9.00 12.53
C LEU A 85 1.20 8.49 13.52
N ASN A 86 1.99 7.48 13.13
CA ASN A 86 3.06 6.91 13.97
C ASN A 86 4.20 7.90 14.22
N SER A 87 4.35 8.89 13.35
CA SER A 87 5.38 9.93 13.42
C SER A 87 4.92 11.22 14.10
N GLY A 88 3.82 11.19 14.85
CA GLY A 88 3.31 12.35 15.59
C GLY A 88 2.62 13.40 14.70
N GLY A 89 2.03 12.97 13.58
CA GLY A 89 1.28 13.85 12.66
C GLY A 89 2.16 14.57 11.63
N HIS A 90 3.45 14.21 11.52
CA HIS A 90 4.28 14.75 10.44
C HIS A 90 3.74 14.32 9.07
N ALA A 91 3.63 15.27 8.14
CA ALA A 91 3.09 14.99 6.82
C ALA A 91 3.92 13.93 6.09
N ALA A 92 3.26 12.86 5.64
CA ALA A 92 3.84 11.83 4.80
C ALA A 92 3.15 11.81 3.43
N PHE A 93 3.91 11.46 2.39
CA PHE A 93 3.48 11.50 1.00
C PHE A 93 3.62 10.13 0.35
N THR A 94 2.86 9.86 -0.70
CA THR A 94 3.23 8.72 -1.55
C THR A 94 4.53 9.05 -2.29
N ILE A 95 5.35 8.00 -2.56
CA ILE A 95 6.60 8.17 -3.31
C ILE A 95 6.30 8.88 -4.63
N HIS A 96 5.31 8.39 -5.39
CA HIS A 96 4.91 8.96 -6.68
C HIS A 96 4.59 10.46 -6.59
N ARG A 97 3.80 10.88 -5.60
CA ARG A 97 3.45 12.29 -5.40
C ARG A 97 4.66 13.16 -5.13
N LYS A 98 5.68 12.62 -4.45
CA LYS A 98 6.85 13.39 -4.04
C LYS A 98 7.87 13.53 -5.15
N ILE A 99 8.12 12.46 -5.90
CA ILE A 99 9.26 12.42 -6.83
C ILE A 99 8.88 12.71 -8.29
N TYR A 100 7.59 12.63 -8.67
CA TYR A 100 7.17 12.85 -10.05
C TYR A 100 6.35 14.13 -10.23
N ARG A 101 6.45 14.70 -11.44
CA ARG A 101 5.61 15.79 -11.93
C ARG A 101 5.07 15.47 -13.31
N LEU A 102 3.86 15.91 -13.61
CA LEU A 102 3.28 15.79 -14.93
C LEU A 102 4.06 16.64 -15.94
N ARG A 103 4.56 16.00 -17.01
CA ARG A 103 5.28 16.69 -18.10
C ARG A 103 4.37 17.09 -19.24
N ALA A 104 3.68 16.10 -19.78
CA ALA A 104 2.84 16.27 -20.95
C ALA A 104 1.74 15.21 -20.93
N PHE A 105 0.63 15.55 -21.58
CA PHE A 105 -0.43 14.60 -21.85
C PHE A 105 -0.21 14.05 -23.27
N ALA A 106 0.13 12.77 -23.37
CA ALA A 106 0.32 12.08 -24.64
C ALA A 106 -0.62 10.86 -24.71
N GLY A 107 -1.72 10.98 -25.44
CA GLY A 107 -2.64 9.87 -25.71
C GLY A 107 -3.38 9.36 -24.46
N VAL A 108 -3.40 8.04 -24.26
CA VAL A 108 -4.20 7.33 -23.22
C VAL A 108 -3.66 7.53 -21.79
N GLY A 109 -2.60 8.31 -21.59
CA GLY A 109 -2.02 8.54 -20.25
C GLY A 109 -1.11 9.77 -20.21
N GLY A 110 -0.92 10.32 -19.02
CA GLY A 110 0.10 11.37 -18.79
C GLY A 110 1.50 10.76 -18.75
N GLU A 111 2.48 11.44 -19.33
CA GLU A 111 3.89 11.15 -19.08
C GLU A 111 4.36 11.95 -17.85
N TYR A 112 4.89 11.25 -16.88
CA TYR A 112 5.40 11.83 -15.65
C TYR A 112 6.91 11.77 -15.63
N ASN A 113 7.56 12.91 -15.44
CA ASN A 113 8.99 12.98 -15.29
C ASN A 113 9.38 13.05 -13.82
N LEU A 114 10.61 12.61 -13.56
CA LEU A 114 11.23 12.84 -12.27
C LEU A 114 11.29 14.36 -12.00
N ASN A 115 10.86 14.74 -10.80
CA ASN A 115 10.89 16.13 -10.36
C ASN A 115 12.33 16.53 -9.95
N ASP A 116 12.61 17.84 -9.94
CA ASP A 116 13.86 18.34 -9.41
C ASP A 116 13.82 18.29 -7.87
N ASN A 117 14.86 17.74 -7.24
CA ASN A 117 14.97 17.73 -5.79
C ASN A 117 15.63 19.03 -5.30
N LEU A 118 14.82 19.95 -4.84
CA LEU A 118 15.27 21.24 -4.28
C LEU A 118 15.57 21.16 -2.76
N HIS A 119 15.50 19.98 -2.16
CA HIS A 119 15.81 19.80 -0.75
C HIS A 119 17.32 19.88 -0.49
N ALA A 120 17.64 20.41 0.68
CA ALA A 120 19.02 20.45 1.20
C ALA A 120 19.04 20.00 2.65
N ASP A 121 20.07 19.23 3.01
CA ASP A 121 20.31 18.73 4.36
C ASP A 121 19.07 17.97 4.90
N THR A 122 18.49 17.11 4.05
CA THR A 122 17.19 16.46 4.32
C THR A 122 17.34 14.95 4.34
N LEU A 123 16.73 14.32 5.36
CA LEU A 123 16.62 12.88 5.44
C LEU A 123 15.26 12.44 4.88
N PHE A 124 15.30 11.61 3.86
CA PHE A 124 14.12 10.97 3.29
C PHE A 124 13.93 9.61 3.97
N MET A 125 12.73 9.34 4.45
CA MET A 125 12.39 8.07 5.09
C MET A 125 11.20 7.44 4.35
N VAL A 126 11.35 6.19 3.93
CA VAL A 126 10.32 5.42 3.22
C VAL A 126 9.91 4.23 4.07
N ASP A 127 8.67 4.20 4.51
CA ASP A 127 8.07 3.01 5.16
C ASP A 127 7.42 2.10 4.10
N GLU A 128 7.20 0.83 4.45
CA GLU A 128 6.71 -0.23 3.54
C GLU A 128 7.55 -0.36 2.25
N ALA A 129 8.87 -0.19 2.37
CA ALA A 129 9.79 -0.23 1.23
C ALA A 129 9.82 -1.59 0.52
N SER A 130 9.29 -2.67 1.12
CA SER A 130 9.11 -3.98 0.50
C SER A 130 8.27 -3.94 -0.79
N MET A 131 7.41 -2.93 -0.94
CA MET A 131 6.56 -2.73 -2.11
C MET A 131 7.22 -1.92 -3.25
N VAL A 132 8.42 -1.38 -3.04
CA VAL A 132 9.08 -0.52 -4.03
C VAL A 132 9.75 -1.37 -5.09
N ALA A 133 9.17 -1.36 -6.30
CA ALA A 133 9.63 -2.14 -7.44
C ALA A 133 10.81 -1.50 -8.18
N ASN A 134 11.62 -2.34 -8.83
CA ASN A 134 12.63 -1.90 -9.82
C ASN A 134 12.48 -2.56 -11.19
N GLY A 135 11.50 -3.45 -11.37
CA GLY A 135 11.17 -4.07 -12.65
C GLY A 135 10.41 -3.13 -13.59
N SER A 136 10.67 -3.20 -14.88
CA SER A 136 10.10 -2.31 -15.92
C SER A 136 8.77 -2.82 -16.46
N GLY A 137 7.71 -2.90 -15.66
CA GLY A 137 6.46 -3.49 -16.19
C GLY A 137 5.18 -2.69 -15.95
N ALA A 138 4.92 -2.34 -14.71
CA ALA A 138 3.63 -1.78 -14.32
C ALA A 138 3.57 -0.23 -14.35
N GLU A 139 4.70 0.45 -14.40
CA GLU A 139 4.83 1.90 -14.17
C GLU A 139 5.46 2.67 -15.35
N ALA A 140 5.36 2.15 -16.57
CA ALA A 140 5.96 2.75 -17.77
C ALA A 140 5.56 4.23 -18.03
N ALA A 141 4.49 4.72 -17.40
CA ALA A 141 4.07 6.12 -17.49
C ALA A 141 4.86 7.07 -16.57
N PHE A 142 5.68 6.54 -15.64
CA PHE A 142 6.39 7.33 -14.65
C PHE A 142 7.90 7.23 -14.83
N GLY A 143 8.54 8.38 -15.04
CA GLY A 143 9.99 8.52 -15.06
C GLY A 143 10.70 7.49 -15.95
N SER A 144 11.55 6.66 -15.35
CA SER A 144 12.25 5.57 -16.04
C SER A 144 11.41 4.27 -16.13
N GLY A 145 10.25 4.21 -15.48
CA GLY A 145 9.48 2.99 -15.26
C GLY A 145 10.03 2.09 -14.15
N ARG A 146 11.05 2.55 -13.42
CA ARG A 146 11.72 1.85 -12.31
C ARG A 146 11.67 2.73 -11.07
N LEU A 147 10.70 2.47 -10.20
CA LEU A 147 10.41 3.34 -9.06
C LEU A 147 11.58 3.49 -8.10
N LEU A 148 12.31 2.39 -7.84
CA LEU A 148 13.47 2.42 -6.94
C LEU A 148 14.64 3.23 -7.53
N ASP A 149 14.96 3.02 -8.82
CA ASP A 149 15.98 3.82 -9.52
C ASP A 149 15.65 5.32 -9.46
N ASP A 150 14.40 5.67 -9.75
CA ASP A 150 13.94 7.05 -9.75
C ASP A 150 13.94 7.66 -8.34
N LEU A 151 13.57 6.88 -7.32
CA LEU A 151 13.63 7.30 -5.92
C LEU A 151 15.06 7.61 -5.50
N VAL A 152 16.01 6.71 -5.78
CA VAL A 152 17.44 6.89 -5.46
C VAL A 152 17.97 8.12 -6.19
N ARG A 153 17.74 8.23 -7.50
CA ARG A 153 18.15 9.40 -8.29
C ARG A 153 17.59 10.71 -7.75
N TYR A 154 16.30 10.73 -7.41
CA TYR A 154 15.65 11.91 -6.85
C TYR A 154 16.30 12.33 -5.53
N VAL A 155 16.43 11.41 -4.59
CA VAL A 155 16.98 11.74 -3.26
C VAL A 155 18.39 12.28 -3.35
N TYR A 156 19.27 11.58 -4.06
CA TYR A 156 20.70 11.94 -4.12
C TYR A 156 21.02 13.04 -5.14
N ALA A 157 20.05 13.51 -5.93
CA ALA A 157 20.16 14.76 -6.68
C ALA A 157 20.05 16.00 -5.78
N GLY A 158 19.49 15.87 -4.57
CA GLY A 158 19.42 16.94 -3.59
C GLY A 158 20.76 17.17 -2.87
N ARG A 159 20.97 18.38 -2.35
CA ARG A 159 22.21 18.73 -1.66
C ARG A 159 22.24 18.11 -0.25
N ASN A 160 23.19 17.20 0.01
CA ASN A 160 23.36 16.50 1.29
C ASN A 160 22.06 15.83 1.75
N CYS A 161 21.36 15.16 0.82
CA CYS A 161 20.17 14.38 1.11
C CYS A 161 20.54 12.90 1.24
N ARG A 162 19.88 12.19 2.14
CA ARG A 162 20.10 10.75 2.40
C ARG A 162 18.77 10.01 2.53
N LEU A 163 18.82 8.69 2.40
CA LEU A 163 17.66 7.82 2.35
C LEU A 163 17.69 6.77 3.46
N VAL A 164 16.54 6.54 4.09
CA VAL A 164 16.25 5.41 4.99
C VAL A 164 15.10 4.62 4.39
N LEU A 165 15.30 3.34 4.16
CA LEU A 165 14.29 2.40 3.69
C LEU A 165 13.91 1.46 4.84
N ILE A 166 12.61 1.37 5.12
CA ILE A 166 12.03 0.62 6.22
C ILE A 166 11.06 -0.38 5.65
N GLY A 167 11.15 -1.65 6.04
CA GLY A 167 10.24 -2.65 5.51
C GLY A 167 10.43 -4.05 6.07
N ASP A 168 9.72 -4.99 5.50
CA ASP A 168 9.70 -6.38 5.92
C ASP A 168 9.91 -7.29 4.69
N GLN A 169 11.07 -7.96 4.64
CA GLN A 169 11.41 -8.87 3.53
C GLN A 169 10.54 -10.13 3.49
N ALA A 170 9.87 -10.48 4.58
CA ALA A 170 8.96 -11.63 4.61
C ALA A 170 7.59 -11.32 3.99
N GLN A 171 7.25 -10.03 3.79
CA GLN A 171 6.03 -9.65 3.06
C GLN A 171 6.17 -9.94 1.56
N LEU A 172 5.04 -9.91 0.84
CA LEU A 172 5.03 -10.05 -0.61
C LEU A 172 5.98 -9.04 -1.27
N PRO A 173 6.88 -9.49 -2.14
CA PRO A 173 7.67 -8.58 -2.96
C PRO A 173 6.80 -7.84 -3.98
N PRO A 174 7.34 -6.84 -4.68
CA PRO A 174 6.63 -6.18 -5.76
C PRO A 174 6.20 -7.17 -6.84
N VAL A 175 5.08 -6.88 -7.51
CA VAL A 175 4.53 -7.76 -8.55
C VAL A 175 5.56 -7.98 -9.67
N GLY A 176 5.87 -9.25 -9.94
CA GLY A 176 6.84 -9.65 -10.97
C GLY A 176 8.30 -9.71 -10.49
N GLU A 177 8.54 -9.50 -9.20
CA GLU A 177 9.86 -9.65 -8.59
C GLU A 177 9.84 -10.80 -7.56
N GLU A 178 10.92 -11.55 -7.46
CA GLU A 178 11.06 -12.66 -6.50
C GLU A 178 11.38 -12.17 -5.09
N GLN A 179 12.05 -11.03 -4.99
CA GLN A 179 12.47 -10.41 -3.73
C GLN A 179 12.30 -8.89 -3.81
N SER A 180 12.28 -8.21 -2.67
CA SER A 180 12.23 -6.76 -2.62
C SER A 180 13.61 -6.14 -2.86
N PRO A 181 13.87 -5.50 -4.02
CA PRO A 181 15.16 -4.89 -4.32
C PRO A 181 15.50 -3.74 -3.38
N ALA A 182 14.49 -3.01 -2.90
CA ALA A 182 14.67 -1.88 -1.99
C ALA A 182 15.19 -2.29 -0.60
N LEU A 183 15.02 -3.54 -0.20
CA LEU A 183 15.50 -4.08 1.08
C LEU A 183 16.72 -5.01 0.93
N ASP A 184 17.22 -5.20 -0.29
CA ASP A 184 18.41 -5.99 -0.55
C ASP A 184 19.67 -5.14 -0.41
N THR A 185 20.56 -5.57 0.51
CA THR A 185 21.81 -4.85 0.78
C THR A 185 22.74 -4.82 -0.42
N GLN A 186 22.89 -5.96 -1.14
CA GLN A 186 23.77 -6.06 -2.30
C GLN A 186 23.23 -5.23 -3.47
N PHE A 187 21.93 -5.27 -3.67
CA PHE A 187 21.28 -4.46 -4.71
C PHE A 187 21.52 -2.96 -4.45
N MET A 188 21.34 -2.50 -3.20
CA MET A 188 21.57 -1.09 -2.85
C MET A 188 23.03 -0.70 -2.91
N GLN A 189 23.98 -1.59 -2.59
CA GLN A 189 25.41 -1.38 -2.80
C GLN A 189 25.74 -1.21 -4.27
N GLY A 190 24.98 -1.84 -5.19
CA GLY A 190 25.12 -1.69 -6.64
C GLY A 190 24.95 -0.24 -7.14
N TYR A 191 24.26 0.61 -6.38
CA TYR A 191 24.20 2.06 -6.64
C TYR A 191 25.44 2.83 -6.16
N GLY A 192 26.47 2.16 -5.65
CA GLY A 192 27.66 2.81 -5.06
C GLY A 192 27.40 3.39 -3.66
N MET A 193 26.35 2.93 -2.97
CA MET A 193 25.97 3.40 -1.63
C MET A 193 26.71 2.65 -0.53
N GLU A 194 27.12 3.38 0.51
CA GLU A 194 27.50 2.79 1.79
C GLU A 194 26.21 2.45 2.56
N VAL A 195 25.98 1.15 2.80
CA VAL A 195 24.71 0.66 3.35
C VAL A 195 24.86 0.34 4.84
N PHE A 196 24.09 1.03 5.68
CA PHE A 196 23.90 0.75 7.08
C PHE A 196 22.65 -0.13 7.22
N ALA A 197 22.78 -1.41 7.57
CA ALA A 197 21.66 -2.34 7.62
C ALA A 197 21.45 -2.88 9.03
N CYS A 198 20.20 -2.92 9.48
CA CYS A 198 19.79 -3.62 10.71
C CYS A 198 18.55 -4.47 10.48
N ASP A 199 18.50 -5.57 11.19
CA ASP A 199 17.40 -6.53 11.19
C ASP A 199 16.76 -6.62 12.58
N LEU A 200 15.43 -6.40 12.63
CA LEU A 200 14.63 -6.49 13.85
C LEU A 200 13.82 -7.80 13.79
N ASN A 201 14.21 -8.76 14.60
CA ASN A 201 13.62 -10.11 14.63
C ASN A 201 12.90 -10.39 15.95
N GLU A 202 13.28 -9.66 17.00
CA GLU A 202 12.73 -9.85 18.33
C GLU A 202 11.33 -9.27 18.44
N VAL A 203 10.32 -10.15 18.63
CA VAL A 203 8.93 -9.75 18.83
C VAL A 203 8.76 -9.18 20.24
N VAL A 204 8.18 -8.00 20.37
CA VAL A 204 7.99 -7.34 21.66
C VAL A 204 7.09 -8.18 22.57
N ARG A 205 7.54 -8.46 23.81
CA ARG A 205 6.91 -9.42 24.75
C ARG A 205 5.42 -9.23 25.02
N GLN A 206 4.86 -8.04 24.86
CA GLN A 206 3.43 -7.79 25.04
C GLN A 206 2.52 -8.51 24.02
N GLN A 207 3.10 -9.09 22.97
CA GLN A 207 2.40 -9.79 21.89
C GLN A 207 2.53 -11.33 21.98
N SER A 208 3.12 -11.86 23.05
CA SER A 208 3.32 -13.31 23.22
C SER A 208 2.02 -14.13 23.33
N ALA A 209 0.88 -13.47 23.58
CA ALA A 209 -0.45 -14.11 23.62
C ALA A 209 -1.18 -14.07 22.26
N SER A 210 -0.58 -13.46 21.22
CA SER A 210 -1.21 -13.33 19.89
C SER A 210 -0.88 -14.54 19.02
N GLY A 211 -1.90 -15.29 18.63
CA GLY A 211 -1.80 -16.37 17.66
C GLY A 211 -1.48 -15.88 16.26
N ILE A 212 -1.92 -14.68 15.90
CA ILE A 212 -1.59 -14.02 14.62
C ILE A 212 -0.08 -13.88 14.52
N LEU A 213 0.57 -13.30 15.53
CA LEU A 213 2.02 -13.08 15.52
C LEU A 213 2.82 -14.36 15.70
N PHE A 214 2.31 -15.30 16.52
CA PHE A 214 2.91 -16.63 16.66
C PHE A 214 3.01 -17.33 15.31
N ASN A 215 1.87 -17.46 14.59
CA ASN A 215 1.84 -18.12 13.30
C ASN A 215 2.63 -17.34 12.23
N ALA A 216 2.58 -16.01 12.22
CA ALA A 216 3.42 -15.19 11.33
C ALA A 216 4.90 -15.45 11.56
N THR A 217 5.35 -15.60 12.81
CA THR A 217 6.74 -15.95 13.15
C THR A 217 7.11 -17.35 12.66
N CYS A 218 6.22 -18.34 12.84
CA CYS A 218 6.43 -19.70 12.30
C CYS A 218 6.53 -19.69 10.76
N LEU A 219 5.64 -18.97 10.07
CA LEU A 219 5.67 -18.83 8.61
C LEU A 219 7.01 -18.25 8.14
N ARG A 220 7.50 -17.21 8.80
CA ARG A 220 8.79 -16.60 8.49
C ARG A 220 9.96 -17.58 8.69
N GLN A 221 9.94 -18.37 9.76
CA GLN A 221 10.97 -19.39 10.00
C GLN A 221 10.98 -20.48 8.92
N LEU A 222 9.79 -20.80 8.35
CA LEU A 222 9.66 -21.73 7.24
C LEU A 222 10.22 -21.19 5.93
N MET A 223 10.20 -19.87 5.70
CA MET A 223 10.78 -19.24 4.50
C MET A 223 12.31 -19.44 4.42
N GLY A 224 12.99 -19.57 5.56
CA GLY A 224 14.44 -19.78 5.64
C GLY A 224 14.86 -21.25 5.54
N ARG A 225 13.94 -22.19 5.29
CA ARG A 225 14.23 -23.62 5.21
C ARG A 225 14.03 -24.16 3.80
N ASP A 226 15.00 -24.93 3.31
CA ASP A 226 14.97 -25.58 1.98
C ASP A 226 14.05 -26.82 1.90
N GLU A 227 13.13 -27.00 2.82
CA GLU A 227 12.22 -28.16 2.85
C GLU A 227 11.07 -28.00 1.84
N ASP A 228 11.11 -28.73 0.74
CA ASP A 228 10.26 -28.55 -0.44
C ASP A 228 8.80 -29.07 -0.32
N THR A 229 8.35 -29.66 0.80
CA THR A 229 7.18 -30.54 0.69
C THR A 229 6.01 -30.30 1.64
N LEU A 230 6.09 -29.43 2.64
CA LEU A 230 5.00 -29.27 3.61
C LEU A 230 4.34 -27.90 3.55
N LEU A 231 3.02 -27.89 3.29
CA LEU A 231 2.18 -26.70 3.54
C LEU A 231 2.23 -26.37 5.04
N PRO A 232 2.31 -25.08 5.39
CA PRO A 232 2.35 -24.67 6.78
C PRO A 232 1.06 -25.10 7.51
N ARG A 233 1.19 -25.51 8.76
CA ARG A 233 0.06 -25.71 9.67
C ARG A 233 -0.10 -24.52 10.57
N ILE A 234 -1.34 -24.09 10.71
CA ILE A 234 -1.71 -22.94 11.54
C ILE A 234 -2.15 -23.45 12.89
N ARG A 235 -1.50 -23.01 13.94
CA ARG A 235 -1.87 -23.31 15.31
C ARG A 235 -2.96 -22.38 15.79
N LEU A 236 -4.10 -22.96 16.15
CA LEU A 236 -5.26 -22.23 16.68
C LEU A 236 -5.38 -22.38 18.20
N GLU A 237 -4.98 -23.52 18.74
CA GLU A 237 -5.16 -23.84 20.15
C GLU A 237 -4.37 -22.87 21.04
N GLY A 238 -5.09 -22.32 22.04
CA GLY A 238 -4.54 -21.36 22.99
C GLY A 238 -4.58 -19.90 22.56
N PHE A 239 -5.17 -19.58 21.39
CA PHE A 239 -5.25 -18.22 20.89
C PHE A 239 -6.69 -17.77 20.63
N ALA A 240 -7.06 -16.62 21.19
CA ALA A 240 -8.41 -16.04 21.05
C ALA A 240 -8.56 -15.13 19.82
N ASP A 241 -7.45 -14.74 19.21
CA ASP A 241 -7.36 -13.82 18.06
C ASP A 241 -7.39 -14.54 16.70
N LEU A 242 -7.48 -15.89 16.69
CA LEU A 242 -7.58 -16.74 15.52
C LEU A 242 -8.82 -17.62 15.57
N GLN A 243 -9.59 -17.65 14.47
CA GLN A 243 -10.78 -18.47 14.36
C GLN A 243 -10.93 -19.03 12.94
N ILE A 244 -11.37 -20.29 12.80
CA ILE A 244 -11.87 -20.81 11.52
C ILE A 244 -13.33 -20.44 11.39
N VAL A 245 -13.70 -19.95 10.22
CA VAL A 245 -15.09 -19.63 9.87
C VAL A 245 -15.53 -20.51 8.70
N PRO A 246 -16.44 -21.46 8.93
CA PRO A 246 -17.08 -22.22 7.86
C PRO A 246 -17.90 -21.30 6.94
N GLY A 247 -18.09 -21.71 5.70
CA GLY A 247 -18.79 -20.87 4.72
C GLY A 247 -20.25 -20.54 5.07
N ASP A 248 -20.93 -21.42 5.79
CA ASP A 248 -22.30 -21.24 6.29
C ASP A 248 -22.38 -20.24 7.46
N GLU A 249 -21.33 -20.05 8.24
CA GLU A 249 -21.26 -19.07 9.33
C GLU A 249 -20.68 -17.71 8.88
N LEU A 250 -20.19 -17.60 7.66
CA LEU A 250 -19.45 -16.43 7.18
C LEU A 250 -20.29 -15.13 7.25
N ILE A 251 -21.55 -15.19 6.84
CA ILE A 251 -22.45 -14.03 6.80
C ILE A 251 -22.70 -13.50 8.22
N GLU A 252 -22.95 -14.38 9.17
CA GLU A 252 -23.20 -14.01 10.56
C GLU A 252 -21.93 -13.42 11.21
N THR A 253 -20.77 -14.06 10.95
CA THR A 253 -19.48 -13.58 11.47
C THR A 253 -19.09 -12.22 10.89
N LEU A 254 -19.37 -11.97 9.60
CA LEU A 254 -19.17 -10.66 8.99
C LEU A 254 -20.09 -9.60 9.59
N ASN A 255 -21.36 -9.90 9.79
CA ASN A 255 -22.31 -8.99 10.45
C ASN A 255 -21.84 -8.63 11.86
N THR A 256 -21.39 -9.63 12.63
CA THR A 256 -20.83 -9.43 13.97
C THR A 256 -19.60 -8.52 13.93
N SER A 257 -18.67 -8.78 13.01
CA SER A 257 -17.49 -7.95 12.86
C SER A 257 -17.82 -6.50 12.46
N TYR A 258 -18.79 -6.30 11.57
CA TYR A 258 -19.24 -4.95 11.20
C TYR A 258 -19.92 -4.22 12.36
N ALA A 259 -20.62 -4.94 13.25
CA ALA A 259 -21.20 -4.37 14.45
C ALA A 259 -20.15 -4.03 15.52
N GLU A 260 -19.10 -4.86 15.67
CA GLU A 260 -18.05 -4.68 16.68
C GLU A 260 -17.07 -3.56 16.33
N VAL A 261 -16.53 -3.55 15.10
CA VAL A 261 -15.42 -2.66 14.70
C VAL A 261 -15.74 -1.78 13.50
N GLY A 262 -16.88 -2.00 12.86
CA GLY A 262 -17.30 -1.26 11.66
C GLY A 262 -16.72 -1.80 10.35
N MET A 263 -17.29 -1.33 9.23
CA MET A 263 -16.90 -1.76 7.87
C MET A 263 -15.50 -1.27 7.48
N ASP A 264 -15.06 -0.13 8.00
CA ASP A 264 -13.74 0.44 7.65
C ASP A 264 -12.58 -0.34 8.28
N GLU A 265 -12.83 -0.97 9.43
CA GLU A 265 -11.85 -1.78 10.17
C GLU A 265 -12.05 -3.29 9.98
N THR A 266 -12.92 -3.70 9.04
CA THR A 266 -13.12 -5.10 8.65
C THR A 266 -12.81 -5.28 7.17
N ILE A 267 -12.04 -6.30 6.80
CA ILE A 267 -11.70 -6.59 5.41
C ILE A 267 -11.64 -8.09 5.13
N VAL A 268 -11.99 -8.47 3.90
CA VAL A 268 -11.70 -9.82 3.38
C VAL A 268 -10.46 -9.77 2.50
N VAL A 269 -9.47 -10.61 2.78
CA VAL A 269 -8.23 -10.72 1.99
C VAL A 269 -8.25 -12.01 1.19
N THR A 270 -8.02 -11.90 -0.12
CA THR A 270 -8.10 -13.03 -1.07
C THR A 270 -6.83 -13.14 -1.93
N ARG A 271 -6.69 -14.26 -2.67
CA ARG A 271 -5.57 -14.44 -3.61
C ARG A 271 -5.82 -13.83 -5.00
N SER A 272 -7.06 -13.65 -5.41
CA SER A 272 -7.37 -13.20 -6.78
C SER A 272 -8.47 -12.14 -6.82
N ASN A 273 -8.45 -11.31 -7.87
CA ASN A 273 -9.53 -10.33 -8.12
C ASN A 273 -10.88 -11.01 -8.33
N LYS A 274 -10.91 -12.18 -8.95
CA LYS A 274 -12.14 -12.96 -9.14
C LYS A 274 -12.77 -13.32 -7.78
N ARG A 275 -11.97 -13.85 -6.84
CA ARG A 275 -12.45 -14.16 -5.48
C ARG A 275 -12.88 -12.90 -4.75
N ALA A 276 -12.10 -11.82 -4.82
CA ALA A 276 -12.48 -10.55 -4.22
C ALA A 276 -13.82 -10.03 -4.75
N ASN A 277 -14.08 -10.12 -6.06
CA ASN A 277 -15.36 -9.72 -6.64
C ASN A 277 -16.53 -10.57 -6.11
N VAL A 278 -16.36 -11.89 -5.98
CA VAL A 278 -17.38 -12.78 -5.41
C VAL A 278 -17.71 -12.37 -3.98
N PHE A 279 -16.71 -12.13 -3.12
CA PHE A 279 -16.92 -11.65 -1.76
C PHE A 279 -17.55 -10.27 -1.73
N ASN A 280 -17.09 -9.32 -2.54
CA ASN A 280 -17.64 -7.97 -2.61
C ASN A 280 -19.14 -8.00 -2.96
N GLN A 281 -19.54 -8.81 -3.93
CA GLN A 281 -20.94 -8.96 -4.29
C GLN A 281 -21.75 -9.66 -3.21
N GLY A 282 -21.23 -10.77 -2.65
CA GLY A 282 -21.88 -11.49 -1.55
C GLY A 282 -22.11 -10.59 -0.33
N ILE A 283 -21.10 -9.80 0.05
CA ILE A 283 -21.20 -8.84 1.15
C ILE A 283 -22.27 -7.80 0.84
N ARG A 284 -22.23 -7.17 -0.35
CA ARG A 284 -23.20 -6.15 -0.72
C ARG A 284 -24.63 -6.68 -0.74
N ASN A 285 -24.85 -7.81 -1.39
CA ASN A 285 -26.21 -8.34 -1.59
C ASN A 285 -26.76 -8.98 -0.31
N THR A 286 -25.95 -9.80 0.37
CA THR A 286 -26.46 -10.63 1.47
C THR A 286 -26.25 -10.00 2.86
N VAL A 287 -25.08 -9.35 3.08
CA VAL A 287 -24.78 -8.75 4.39
C VAL A 287 -25.36 -7.33 4.48
N LEU A 288 -25.24 -6.53 3.41
CA LEU A 288 -25.64 -5.12 3.42
C LEU A 288 -27.00 -4.85 2.75
N GLY A 289 -27.63 -5.86 2.11
CA GLY A 289 -28.92 -5.73 1.42
C GLY A 289 -28.92 -4.72 0.26
N ARG A 290 -27.80 -4.59 -0.47
CA ARG A 290 -27.63 -3.62 -1.57
C ARG A 290 -27.75 -4.31 -2.92
N GLU A 291 -28.81 -4.00 -3.66
CA GLU A 291 -29.11 -4.61 -4.95
C GLU A 291 -28.65 -3.77 -6.14
N GLU A 292 -28.64 -2.43 -6.01
CA GLU A 292 -28.17 -1.52 -7.06
C GLU A 292 -26.68 -1.69 -7.35
N LEU A 293 -26.24 -1.32 -8.55
CA LEU A 293 -24.85 -1.47 -8.97
C LEU A 293 -23.89 -0.66 -8.08
N LEU A 294 -24.28 0.54 -7.67
CA LEU A 294 -23.54 1.40 -6.75
C LEU A 294 -24.52 2.22 -5.89
N THR A 295 -24.33 2.20 -4.58
CA THR A 295 -25.20 2.92 -3.64
C THR A 295 -24.42 3.77 -2.65
N THR A 296 -25.12 4.71 -2.01
CA THR A 296 -24.61 5.48 -0.86
C THR A 296 -24.13 4.53 0.25
N GLY A 297 -22.98 4.84 0.82
CA GLY A 297 -22.33 4.04 1.86
C GLY A 297 -21.44 2.92 1.33
N ASP A 298 -21.40 2.64 0.01
CA ASP A 298 -20.47 1.67 -0.56
C ASP A 298 -19.02 2.09 -0.30
N LEU A 299 -18.17 1.10 -0.03
CA LEU A 299 -16.74 1.27 0.07
C LEU A 299 -16.09 0.94 -1.27
N LEU A 300 -15.32 1.89 -1.76
CA LEU A 300 -14.59 1.78 -3.03
C LEU A 300 -13.08 1.87 -2.78
N MET A 301 -12.34 1.30 -3.72
CA MET A 301 -10.88 1.46 -3.84
C MET A 301 -10.56 1.93 -5.25
N VAL A 302 -9.75 2.96 -5.36
CA VAL A 302 -9.17 3.44 -6.61
C VAL A 302 -8.23 2.37 -7.15
N VAL A 303 -8.33 2.04 -8.44
CA VAL A 303 -7.49 0.99 -9.06
C VAL A 303 -6.54 1.52 -10.12
N LYS A 304 -6.59 2.81 -10.41
CA LYS A 304 -5.68 3.52 -11.31
C LYS A 304 -5.47 4.94 -10.81
N ASN A 305 -4.22 5.40 -10.79
CA ASN A 305 -3.91 6.77 -10.38
C ASN A 305 -4.69 7.80 -11.21
N ASN A 306 -5.26 8.80 -10.57
CA ASN A 306 -6.03 9.86 -11.21
C ASN A 306 -5.63 11.24 -10.66
N TYR A 307 -5.29 12.16 -11.54
CA TYR A 307 -4.80 13.51 -11.22
C TYR A 307 -5.82 14.58 -11.52
N HIS A 308 -6.78 14.28 -12.41
CA HIS A 308 -7.75 15.24 -12.94
C HIS A 308 -8.69 15.79 -11.86
N TRP A 309 -9.28 14.92 -11.05
CA TRP A 309 -10.33 15.31 -10.13
C TRP A 309 -9.81 16.15 -8.97
N THR A 310 -8.62 15.86 -8.47
CA THR A 310 -7.99 16.63 -7.40
C THR A 310 -7.56 18.02 -7.87
N GLU A 311 -7.07 18.16 -9.11
CA GLU A 311 -6.75 19.46 -9.70
C GLU A 311 -8.02 20.28 -9.93
N LYS A 312 -9.09 19.67 -10.47
CA LYS A 312 -10.37 20.31 -10.74
C LYS A 312 -11.05 20.83 -9.48
N GLU A 313 -11.10 20.03 -8.42
CA GLU A 313 -11.73 20.37 -7.13
C GLU A 313 -10.82 21.19 -6.20
N ARG A 314 -9.60 21.53 -6.64
CA ARG A 314 -8.58 22.23 -5.84
C ARG A 314 -8.27 21.52 -4.51
N SER A 315 -8.29 20.19 -4.55
CA SER A 315 -8.00 19.34 -3.40
C SER A 315 -6.57 19.54 -2.90
N THR A 316 -6.37 19.35 -1.62
CA THR A 316 -5.03 19.35 -1.00
C THR A 316 -4.24 18.07 -1.31
N ILE A 317 -4.91 17.03 -1.83
CA ILE A 317 -4.36 15.67 -2.08
C ILE A 317 -3.68 15.70 -3.42
N GLY A 318 -3.13 16.37 -4.09
CA GLY A 318 -2.39 16.30 -5.35
C GLY A 318 -2.91 15.29 -6.40
N PHE A 319 -3.24 14.05 -6.05
CA PHE A 319 -3.89 13.05 -6.93
C PHE A 319 -4.49 11.89 -6.12
N LEU A 320 -5.42 11.14 -6.73
CA LEU A 320 -5.98 9.91 -6.20
C LEU A 320 -5.08 8.73 -6.61
N ALA A 321 -4.48 8.06 -5.63
CA ALA A 321 -3.55 6.96 -5.88
C ALA A 321 -4.28 5.61 -6.02
N ASN A 322 -3.68 4.70 -6.78
CA ASN A 322 -4.09 3.29 -6.75
C ASN A 322 -3.95 2.75 -5.31
N GLY A 323 -5.03 2.16 -4.80
CA GLY A 323 -5.14 1.68 -3.42
C GLY A 323 -5.85 2.64 -2.47
N ASP A 324 -6.09 3.91 -2.84
CA ASP A 324 -6.84 4.84 -2.00
C ASP A 324 -8.28 4.36 -1.82
N ARG A 325 -8.79 4.50 -0.59
CA ARG A 325 -10.14 4.07 -0.23
C ARG A 325 -11.07 5.26 -0.08
N ALA A 326 -12.31 5.05 -0.53
CA ALA A 326 -13.34 6.07 -0.44
C ALA A 326 -14.70 5.46 -0.08
N ARG A 327 -15.51 6.23 0.62
CA ARG A 327 -16.93 5.93 0.87
C ARG A 327 -17.79 6.73 -0.08
N VAL A 328 -18.76 6.08 -0.69
CA VAL A 328 -19.77 6.71 -1.54
C VAL A 328 -20.75 7.50 -0.66
N MET A 329 -20.78 8.80 -0.83
CA MET A 329 -21.72 9.69 -0.12
C MET A 329 -22.98 9.91 -0.93
N ARG A 330 -22.89 9.92 -2.26
CA ARG A 330 -24.01 10.13 -3.17
C ARG A 330 -23.70 9.61 -4.56
N VAL A 331 -24.72 9.07 -5.24
CA VAL A 331 -24.66 8.67 -6.65
C VAL A 331 -25.70 9.45 -7.45
N ARG A 332 -25.34 9.93 -8.63
CA ARG A 332 -26.24 10.62 -9.59
C ARG A 332 -25.82 10.35 -11.03
N ASN A 333 -26.71 10.70 -11.96
CA ASN A 333 -26.44 10.76 -13.39
C ASN A 333 -25.80 9.47 -13.94
N GLU A 334 -26.38 8.30 -13.58
CA GLU A 334 -25.95 7.05 -14.20
C GLU A 334 -26.31 7.10 -15.69
N GLN A 335 -25.29 6.87 -16.55
CA GLN A 335 -25.45 6.96 -18.00
C GLN A 335 -24.49 6.04 -18.74
N THR A 336 -24.87 5.64 -19.93
CA THR A 336 -24.01 4.88 -20.85
C THR A 336 -23.46 5.81 -21.91
N ALA A 337 -22.13 5.88 -22.02
CA ALA A 337 -21.41 6.66 -23.02
C ALA A 337 -20.16 5.88 -23.47
N HIS A 338 -19.74 6.04 -24.74
CA HIS A 338 -18.50 5.44 -25.25
C HIS A 338 -18.38 3.92 -25.04
N GLY A 339 -19.51 3.21 -24.91
CA GLY A 339 -19.56 1.76 -24.69
C GLY A 339 -19.32 1.33 -23.24
N LEU A 340 -19.28 2.27 -22.29
CA LEU A 340 -19.13 2.04 -20.86
C LEU A 340 -20.25 2.75 -20.06
N ARG A 341 -20.48 2.30 -18.84
CA ARG A 341 -21.41 2.94 -17.89
C ARG A 341 -20.65 3.84 -16.94
N PHE A 342 -21.19 5.02 -16.68
CA PHE A 342 -20.62 6.03 -15.80
C PHE A 342 -21.66 6.51 -14.80
N ALA A 343 -21.18 7.04 -13.66
CA ALA A 343 -22.01 7.79 -12.73
C ALA A 343 -21.22 8.94 -12.11
N ASP A 344 -21.90 10.03 -11.76
CA ASP A 344 -21.33 11.09 -10.93
C ASP A 344 -21.47 10.70 -9.47
N VAL A 345 -20.37 10.72 -8.74
CA VAL A 345 -20.29 10.22 -7.38
C VAL A 345 -19.61 11.24 -6.47
N TRP A 346 -20.17 11.47 -5.30
CA TRP A 346 -19.49 12.17 -4.20
C TRP A 346 -18.79 11.11 -3.36
N LEU A 347 -17.47 11.20 -3.29
CA LEU A 347 -16.60 10.29 -2.55
C LEU A 347 -16.01 11.00 -1.34
N GLN A 348 -16.07 10.35 -0.18
CA GLN A 348 -15.34 10.73 1.02
C GLN A 348 -14.09 9.84 1.12
N LEU A 349 -12.92 10.44 1.05
CA LEU A 349 -11.64 9.72 1.06
C LEU A 349 -11.27 9.36 2.50
N THR A 350 -11.35 8.07 2.86
CA THR A 350 -11.14 7.60 4.24
C THR A 350 -9.69 7.71 4.70
N ASP A 351 -8.74 7.75 3.77
CA ASP A 351 -7.31 7.84 4.07
C ASP A 351 -6.78 9.30 4.13
N TYR A 352 -7.61 10.32 3.84
CA TYR A 352 -7.23 11.73 3.74
C TYR A 352 -8.17 12.66 4.53
N GLU A 353 -8.22 12.50 5.84
CA GLU A 353 -9.02 13.34 6.77
C GLU A 353 -10.49 13.48 6.34
N ASN A 354 -11.03 12.47 5.67
CA ASN A 354 -12.38 12.44 5.10
C ASN A 354 -12.66 13.56 4.08
N GLU A 355 -11.64 13.98 3.33
CA GLU A 355 -11.82 14.94 2.23
C GLU A 355 -12.87 14.44 1.23
N GLU A 356 -13.76 15.33 0.80
CA GLU A 356 -14.85 14.99 -0.14
C GLU A 356 -14.52 15.48 -1.53
N LEU A 357 -14.76 14.65 -2.54
CA LEU A 357 -14.56 14.96 -3.94
C LEU A 357 -15.77 14.55 -4.77
N GLN A 358 -16.19 15.40 -5.72
CA GLN A 358 -17.13 15.02 -6.75
C GLN A 358 -16.38 14.51 -7.98
N VAL A 359 -16.64 13.29 -8.37
CA VAL A 359 -15.94 12.61 -9.48
C VAL A 359 -16.92 11.86 -10.38
N THR A 360 -16.56 11.65 -11.64
CA THR A 360 -17.23 10.64 -12.49
C THR A 360 -16.49 9.31 -12.35
N VAL A 361 -17.20 8.22 -12.14
CA VAL A 361 -16.64 6.86 -11.99
C VAL A 361 -17.06 5.97 -13.18
N VAL A 362 -16.20 5.00 -13.54
CA VAL A 362 -16.53 3.94 -14.49
C VAL A 362 -17.18 2.78 -13.74
N LEU A 363 -18.47 2.55 -13.93
CA LEU A 363 -19.21 1.49 -13.23
C LEU A 363 -18.79 0.08 -13.68
N ASP A 364 -18.40 -0.09 -14.96
CA ASP A 364 -17.97 -1.40 -15.48
C ASP A 364 -16.67 -1.90 -14.84
N SER A 365 -15.85 -1.01 -14.27
CA SER A 365 -14.66 -1.41 -13.53
C SER A 365 -14.98 -2.14 -12.21
N LEU A 366 -16.16 -1.89 -11.60
CA LEU A 366 -16.56 -2.49 -10.33
C LEU A 366 -16.63 -4.02 -10.38
N LEU A 367 -17.14 -4.58 -11.49
CA LEU A 367 -17.39 -6.01 -11.66
C LEU A 367 -16.33 -6.72 -12.51
N SER A 368 -15.41 -5.99 -13.11
CA SER A 368 -14.35 -6.56 -13.95
C SER A 368 -13.46 -7.51 -13.14
N GLU A 369 -13.06 -8.66 -13.71
CA GLU A 369 -12.04 -9.54 -13.12
C GLU A 369 -10.62 -8.99 -13.31
N ALA A 370 -10.42 -8.12 -14.31
CA ALA A 370 -9.15 -7.43 -14.52
C ALA A 370 -8.87 -6.42 -13.39
N PRO A 371 -7.62 -6.12 -13.07
CA PRO A 371 -7.26 -5.13 -12.03
C PRO A 371 -7.87 -3.74 -12.26
N ALA A 372 -7.97 -3.31 -13.52
CA ALA A 372 -8.55 -2.05 -14.01
C ALA A 372 -9.17 -2.29 -15.40
N LEU A 373 -9.60 -1.25 -16.11
CA LEU A 373 -9.95 -1.36 -17.53
C LEU A 373 -8.77 -1.89 -18.33
N THR A 374 -9.02 -2.82 -19.26
CA THR A 374 -7.99 -3.37 -20.13
C THR A 374 -7.40 -2.29 -21.04
N ALA A 375 -6.22 -2.53 -21.62
CA ALA A 375 -5.60 -1.63 -22.56
C ALA A 375 -6.54 -1.33 -23.75
N GLN A 376 -7.22 -2.37 -24.27
CA GLN A 376 -8.19 -2.24 -25.34
C GLN A 376 -9.40 -1.37 -24.97
N GLN A 377 -9.94 -1.52 -23.75
CA GLN A 377 -11.04 -0.68 -23.25
C GLN A 377 -10.61 0.78 -23.06
N ASN A 378 -9.42 1.02 -22.52
CA ASN A 378 -8.88 2.36 -22.38
C ASN A 378 -8.64 3.04 -23.73
N GLU A 379 -8.12 2.30 -24.72
CA GLU A 379 -7.90 2.80 -26.09
C GLU A 379 -9.23 3.10 -26.80
N ALA A 380 -10.22 2.21 -26.68
CA ALA A 380 -11.56 2.44 -27.22
C ALA A 380 -12.21 3.69 -26.62
N LEU A 381 -12.14 3.85 -25.29
CA LEU A 381 -12.64 5.04 -24.61
C LEU A 381 -11.95 6.31 -25.13
N TYR A 382 -10.61 6.29 -25.22
CA TYR A 382 -9.85 7.42 -25.76
C TYR A 382 -10.28 7.81 -27.18
N ASN A 383 -10.39 6.82 -28.09
CA ASN A 383 -10.76 7.06 -29.47
C ASN A 383 -12.21 7.58 -29.60
N ASN A 384 -13.14 7.04 -28.81
CA ASN A 384 -14.52 7.49 -28.80
C ASN A 384 -14.65 8.93 -28.31
N VAL A 385 -14.00 9.28 -27.19
CA VAL A 385 -13.97 10.65 -26.67
C VAL A 385 -13.28 11.60 -27.67
N LEU A 386 -12.19 11.16 -28.33
CA LEU A 386 -11.50 11.97 -29.31
C LEU A 386 -12.41 12.29 -30.52
N ASN A 387 -13.31 11.36 -30.91
CA ASN A 387 -14.28 11.56 -31.98
C ASN A 387 -15.35 12.60 -31.63
N ASP A 388 -15.74 12.74 -30.35
CA ASP A 388 -16.67 13.80 -29.91
C ASP A 388 -16.13 15.21 -30.18
N TYR A 389 -14.82 15.35 -30.28
CA TYR A 389 -14.13 16.60 -30.57
C TYR A 389 -13.61 16.68 -32.01
N ALA A 390 -14.16 15.86 -32.94
CA ALA A 390 -13.70 15.81 -34.34
C ALA A 390 -13.83 17.18 -35.06
N ASP A 391 -14.82 17.98 -34.68
CA ASP A 391 -15.08 19.31 -35.25
C ASP A 391 -14.08 20.39 -34.81
N VAL A 392 -13.23 20.11 -33.84
CA VAL A 392 -12.18 21.04 -33.38
C VAL A 392 -11.01 21.01 -34.36
N PRO A 393 -10.72 22.13 -35.09
CA PRO A 393 -9.78 22.10 -36.22
C PRO A 393 -8.33 21.78 -35.82
N LEU A 394 -7.86 22.36 -34.72
CA LEU A 394 -6.49 22.21 -34.26
C LEU A 394 -6.32 20.97 -33.40
N LYS A 395 -5.37 20.09 -33.78
CA LYS A 395 -5.05 18.88 -33.01
C LYS A 395 -4.69 19.16 -31.54
N ALA A 396 -3.95 20.24 -31.30
CA ALA A 396 -3.56 20.65 -29.95
C ALA A 396 -4.75 20.99 -29.05
N ASP A 397 -5.74 21.73 -29.61
CA ASP A 397 -6.95 22.11 -28.87
C ASP A 397 -7.85 20.88 -28.65
N ARG A 398 -7.98 19.98 -29.64
CA ARG A 398 -8.68 18.72 -29.51
C ARG A 398 -8.09 17.87 -28.35
N MET A 399 -6.77 17.72 -28.33
CA MET A 399 -6.07 17.01 -27.24
C MET A 399 -6.30 17.65 -25.87
N LYS A 400 -6.38 18.99 -25.81
CA LYS A 400 -6.67 19.71 -24.57
C LYS A 400 -8.11 19.44 -24.09
N MET A 401 -9.08 19.33 -25.02
CA MET A 401 -10.46 18.98 -24.67
C MET A 401 -10.58 17.56 -24.15
N VAL A 402 -9.96 16.58 -24.81
CA VAL A 402 -9.89 15.19 -24.32
C VAL A 402 -9.26 15.13 -22.94
N LYS A 403 -8.16 15.85 -22.70
CA LYS A 403 -7.49 15.91 -21.39
C LYS A 403 -8.43 16.38 -20.27
N ASN A 404 -9.37 17.26 -20.56
CA ASN A 404 -10.31 17.83 -19.59
C ASN A 404 -11.68 17.13 -19.60
N ASP A 405 -11.85 16.11 -20.44
CA ASP A 405 -13.11 15.38 -20.56
C ASP A 405 -13.38 14.51 -19.34
N ALA A 406 -14.61 14.55 -18.82
CA ALA A 406 -15.01 13.84 -17.61
C ALA A 406 -15.03 12.32 -17.78
N PHE A 407 -15.45 11.81 -18.95
CA PHE A 407 -15.50 10.38 -19.21
C PHE A 407 -14.11 9.79 -19.42
N PHE A 408 -13.26 10.52 -20.14
CA PHE A 408 -11.86 10.10 -20.32
C PHE A 408 -11.11 10.02 -18.97
N ASN A 409 -11.39 10.97 -18.08
CA ASN A 409 -10.78 11.02 -16.75
C ASN A 409 -11.60 10.30 -15.66
N ALA A 410 -12.64 9.55 -16.05
CA ALA A 410 -13.47 8.86 -15.09
C ALA A 410 -12.63 7.92 -14.21
N LEU A 411 -12.90 7.97 -12.90
CA LEU A 411 -12.17 7.20 -11.91
C LEU A 411 -12.48 5.72 -12.06
N GLN A 412 -11.45 4.90 -12.18
CA GLN A 412 -11.59 3.44 -12.19
C GLN A 412 -11.53 2.93 -10.76
N VAL A 413 -12.59 2.25 -10.34
CA VAL A 413 -12.80 1.83 -8.95
C VAL A 413 -13.26 0.39 -8.84
N LYS A 414 -13.00 -0.23 -7.69
CA LYS A 414 -13.57 -1.52 -7.28
C LYS A 414 -14.18 -1.40 -5.89
N PHE A 415 -15.04 -2.35 -5.54
CA PHE A 415 -15.49 -2.45 -4.16
C PHE A 415 -14.32 -2.82 -3.23
N ALA A 416 -14.36 -2.32 -1.99
CA ALA A 416 -13.25 -2.41 -1.03
C ALA A 416 -13.60 -3.21 0.23
N TYR A 417 -14.65 -4.03 0.21
CA TYR A 417 -14.96 -4.97 1.30
C TYR A 417 -14.05 -6.19 1.25
N ALA A 418 -13.70 -6.62 0.04
CA ALA A 418 -12.76 -7.70 -0.22
C ALA A 418 -11.73 -7.24 -1.25
N VAL A 419 -10.45 -7.50 -0.98
CA VAL A 419 -9.32 -7.11 -1.83
C VAL A 419 -8.31 -8.25 -1.95
N THR A 420 -7.43 -8.17 -2.94
CA THR A 420 -6.29 -9.10 -3.01
C THR A 420 -5.25 -8.74 -1.94
N CYS A 421 -4.46 -9.73 -1.52
CA CYS A 421 -3.40 -9.53 -0.53
C CYS A 421 -2.41 -8.43 -0.95
N HIS A 422 -2.04 -8.33 -2.24
CA HIS A 422 -1.20 -7.24 -2.74
C HIS A 422 -1.83 -5.85 -2.50
N LYS A 423 -3.15 -5.72 -2.68
CA LYS A 423 -3.86 -4.46 -2.41
C LYS A 423 -4.09 -4.19 -0.93
N ALA A 424 -3.97 -5.21 -0.09
CA ALA A 424 -4.01 -5.07 1.36
C ALA A 424 -2.66 -4.67 1.97
N GLN A 425 -1.56 -4.74 1.21
CA GLN A 425 -0.24 -4.29 1.69
C GLN A 425 -0.25 -2.81 2.10
N GLY A 426 0.53 -2.47 3.12
CA GLY A 426 0.57 -1.13 3.72
C GLY A 426 -0.68 -0.77 4.54
N GLY A 427 -1.72 -1.64 4.58
CA GLY A 427 -2.91 -1.50 5.40
C GLY A 427 -2.95 -2.51 6.55
N GLN A 428 -3.67 -2.16 7.62
CA GLN A 428 -4.01 -3.06 8.72
C GLN A 428 -5.44 -2.78 9.17
N TRP A 429 -6.14 -3.82 9.63
CA TRP A 429 -7.54 -3.77 10.05
C TRP A 429 -7.72 -4.51 11.37
N GLU A 430 -8.71 -4.11 12.15
CA GLU A 430 -9.03 -4.80 13.39
C GLU A 430 -9.46 -6.24 13.13
N HIS A 431 -10.36 -6.46 12.15
CA HIS A 431 -10.84 -7.78 11.77
C HIS A 431 -10.49 -8.11 10.32
N VAL A 432 -9.79 -9.21 10.10
CA VAL A 432 -9.43 -9.69 8.76
C VAL A 432 -10.00 -11.08 8.54
N PHE A 433 -10.75 -11.25 7.45
CA PHE A 433 -11.22 -12.53 6.94
C PHE A 433 -10.27 -12.98 5.83
N LEU A 434 -9.62 -14.11 5.99
CA LEU A 434 -8.63 -14.63 5.05
C LEU A 434 -9.19 -15.81 4.28
N ASP A 435 -9.38 -15.63 2.97
CA ASP A 435 -9.76 -16.68 2.03
C ASP A 435 -8.56 -17.03 1.13
N GLN A 436 -7.95 -18.20 1.36
CA GLN A 436 -6.85 -18.64 0.50
C GLN A 436 -7.32 -19.12 -0.88
N GLY A 437 -8.60 -19.50 -1.02
CA GLY A 437 -9.13 -20.06 -2.26
C GLY A 437 -8.42 -21.32 -2.70
N TYR A 438 -8.41 -21.58 -4.01
CA TYR A 438 -7.65 -22.66 -4.59
C TYR A 438 -6.16 -22.29 -4.69
N VAL A 439 -5.30 -23.15 -4.17
CA VAL A 439 -3.85 -23.05 -4.30
C VAL A 439 -3.42 -24.07 -5.37
N PRO A 440 -2.93 -23.64 -6.55
CA PRO A 440 -2.43 -24.55 -7.56
C PRO A 440 -1.27 -25.40 -7.04
N GLU A 441 -1.18 -26.65 -7.45
CA GLU A 441 -0.13 -27.58 -7.01
C GLU A 441 1.28 -27.15 -7.46
N ASP A 442 1.36 -26.43 -8.57
CA ASP A 442 2.58 -25.84 -9.14
C ASP A 442 2.95 -24.48 -8.56
N SER A 443 2.17 -23.97 -7.59
CA SER A 443 2.49 -22.70 -6.94
C SER A 443 3.82 -22.79 -6.21
N SER A 444 4.68 -21.77 -6.40
CA SER A 444 5.91 -21.64 -5.62
C SER A 444 5.57 -21.62 -4.12
N ARG A 445 6.23 -22.49 -3.35
CA ARG A 445 6.08 -22.51 -1.88
C ARG A 445 6.49 -21.17 -1.28
N SER A 446 7.56 -20.57 -1.80
CA SER A 446 8.03 -19.26 -1.37
C SER A 446 6.94 -18.21 -1.54
N ASP A 447 6.32 -18.11 -2.73
CA ASP A 447 5.26 -17.15 -3.00
C ASP A 447 4.04 -17.37 -2.09
N TYR A 448 3.71 -18.64 -1.82
CA TYR A 448 2.61 -18.97 -0.91
C TYR A 448 2.91 -18.55 0.52
N LEU A 449 4.12 -18.77 1.03
CA LEU A 449 4.53 -18.37 2.37
C LEU A 449 4.56 -16.84 2.52
N HIS A 450 5.12 -16.11 1.54
CA HIS A 450 5.11 -14.65 1.52
C HIS A 450 3.67 -14.09 1.49
N TRP A 451 2.81 -14.72 0.66
CA TRP A 451 1.40 -14.35 0.60
C TRP A 451 0.69 -14.55 1.94
N LEU A 452 0.88 -15.73 2.55
CA LEU A 452 0.22 -16.09 3.80
C LEU A 452 0.71 -15.21 4.95
N TYR A 453 2.02 -15.02 5.07
CA TYR A 453 2.61 -14.11 6.05
C TYR A 453 2.08 -12.69 5.90
N THR A 454 2.05 -12.17 4.67
CA THR A 454 1.53 -10.83 4.41
C THR A 454 0.08 -10.73 4.82
N ALA A 455 -0.76 -11.71 4.48
CA ALA A 455 -2.17 -11.72 4.81
C ALA A 455 -2.41 -11.77 6.33
N PHE A 456 -1.68 -12.63 7.07
CA PHE A 456 -1.75 -12.72 8.53
C PHE A 456 -1.43 -11.38 9.20
N THR A 457 -0.38 -10.72 8.74
CA THR A 457 0.09 -9.45 9.32
C THR A 457 -0.80 -8.25 9.01
N ARG A 458 -1.91 -8.44 8.28
CA ARG A 458 -2.93 -7.39 8.07
C ARG A 458 -3.89 -7.26 9.24
N ALA A 459 -4.05 -8.30 10.06
CA ALA A 459 -4.93 -8.29 11.22
C ALA A 459 -4.26 -7.66 12.44
N LYS A 460 -4.99 -6.78 13.14
CA LYS A 460 -4.57 -6.18 14.40
C LYS A 460 -5.12 -6.97 15.60
N SER A 461 -6.41 -7.31 15.59
CA SER A 461 -7.08 -7.92 16.75
C SER A 461 -7.66 -9.31 16.47
N LYS A 462 -8.30 -9.54 15.32
CA LYS A 462 -8.87 -10.85 14.97
C LYS A 462 -8.58 -11.25 13.53
N LEU A 463 -8.20 -12.50 13.33
CA LEU A 463 -8.03 -13.13 12.03
C LEU A 463 -8.96 -14.34 11.89
N PHE A 464 -9.84 -14.29 10.91
CA PHE A 464 -10.81 -15.31 10.57
C PHE A 464 -10.36 -16.08 9.34
N LEU A 465 -10.08 -17.37 9.48
CA LEU A 465 -9.67 -18.25 8.39
C LEU A 465 -10.90 -18.86 7.71
N VAL A 466 -11.26 -18.38 6.53
CA VAL A 466 -12.50 -18.78 5.84
C VAL A 466 -12.30 -20.10 5.10
N ASN A 467 -13.14 -21.09 5.39
CA ASN A 467 -13.10 -22.44 4.78
C ASN A 467 -11.69 -23.05 4.78
N TRP A 468 -10.95 -22.90 5.87
CA TRP A 468 -9.57 -23.35 5.95
C TRP A 468 -9.44 -24.87 5.89
N PRO A 469 -8.49 -25.44 5.11
CA PRO A 469 -8.32 -26.89 5.00
C PRO A 469 -7.88 -27.49 6.33
N LYS A 470 -8.52 -28.59 6.74
CA LYS A 470 -8.23 -29.27 8.01
C LYS A 470 -6.79 -29.79 8.11
N ASN A 471 -6.17 -30.14 6.98
CA ASN A 471 -4.77 -30.60 6.93
C ASN A 471 -3.74 -29.49 7.12
N GLN A 472 -4.18 -28.21 7.13
CA GLN A 472 -3.36 -27.04 7.40
C GLN A 472 -3.65 -26.44 8.78
N VAL A 473 -4.25 -27.17 9.68
CA VAL A 473 -4.53 -26.76 11.07
C VAL A 473 -3.83 -27.72 12.02
N GLU A 474 -3.33 -27.14 13.12
CA GLU A 474 -2.70 -27.87 14.24
C GLU A 474 -3.51 -27.63 15.52
#